data_97fd227556120c0309980044ed5447e0
#
_entry.id   97fd227556120c0309980044ed5447e0
#
_cell.length_a   1.000
_cell.length_b   1.000
_cell.length_c   1.000
_cell.angle_alpha   90.00
_cell.angle_beta   90.00
_cell.angle_gamma   90.00
#
_symmetry.space_group_name_H-M   'P 1'
#
loop_
_entity.id
_entity.type
_entity.pdbx_description
1 polymer ?
#
loop_
_entity_poly.entity_id
_entity_poly.type
_entity_poly.pdbx_seq_one_letter_code
_entity_poly.pdbx_strand_id
1 'polypeptide(L)'
;MGFGIFFIGYILTFVLSIASYGYVFEFLGYLIMLFALTKLWEYNAKFKFPFFAAIPLILIAVYSIFYGVSDIIGLGFIESATVGNVLEYAKIIFELGFHGALALAIAAIATDTGLDIIKNNALRNYVIYILYFAVAAVSIIPPINASSAGKYVTMTAWVAGLFCIALFAILIFSCYKNICDEGDTEMKSKESRFEFVNKMRAEYDEKEQKAREADLKYKHERAQRKKNKKK
;
A
#
# COMPACT_ATOMS: atom_id res chain seq x y z
N MET A 1 4.93 -16.06 -1.58
CA MET A 1 4.30 -14.80 -2.04
C MET A 1 4.30 -13.74 -0.95
N GLY A 2 4.93 -12.59 -1.17
CA GLY A 2 5.02 -11.49 -0.19
C GLY A 2 3.79 -10.55 -0.20
N PHE A 3 3.17 -10.33 -1.37
CA PHE A 3 2.11 -9.34 -1.52
C PHE A 3 0.82 -9.63 -0.71
N GLY A 4 0.44 -10.90 -0.55
CA GLY A 4 -0.74 -11.27 0.26
C GLY A 4 -0.54 -10.96 1.74
N ILE A 5 0.65 -11.27 2.28
CA ILE A 5 1.02 -10.95 3.67
C ILE A 5 1.13 -9.43 3.83
N PHE A 6 1.72 -8.76 2.83
CA PHE A 6 1.83 -7.30 2.81
C PHE A 6 0.46 -6.62 2.81
N PHE A 7 -0.50 -7.14 2.04
CA PHE A 7 -1.87 -6.64 2.02
C PHE A 7 -2.55 -6.71 3.38
N ILE A 8 -2.41 -7.86 4.09
CA ILE A 8 -2.95 -8.03 5.44
C ILE A 8 -2.32 -6.99 6.39
N GLY A 9 -1.00 -6.85 6.38
CA GLY A 9 -0.32 -5.84 7.18
C GLY A 9 -0.78 -4.42 6.86
N TYR A 10 -0.96 -4.09 5.59
CA TYR A 10 -1.43 -2.78 5.15
C TYR A 10 -2.85 -2.46 5.66
N ILE A 11 -3.78 -3.42 5.60
CA ILE A 11 -5.13 -3.25 6.13
C ILE A 11 -5.10 -3.07 7.66
N LEU A 12 -4.29 -3.84 8.38
CA LEU A 12 -4.13 -3.67 9.83
C LEU A 12 -3.62 -2.27 10.17
N THR A 13 -2.58 -1.80 9.47
CA THR A 13 -1.94 -0.51 9.75
C THR A 13 -2.83 0.68 9.44
N PHE A 14 -3.50 0.69 8.29
CA PHE A 14 -4.14 1.90 7.77
C PHE A 14 -5.67 1.87 7.86
N VAL A 15 -6.31 0.71 7.96
CA VAL A 15 -7.77 0.61 8.07
C VAL A 15 -8.20 0.34 9.50
N LEU A 16 -7.60 -0.66 10.17
CA LEU A 16 -7.99 -1.03 11.53
C LEU A 16 -7.41 -0.09 12.60
N SER A 17 -6.37 0.69 12.28
CA SER A 17 -5.83 1.72 13.16
C SER A 17 -6.81 2.86 13.47
N ILE A 18 -7.92 2.97 12.72
CA ILE A 18 -9.00 3.94 12.97
C ILE A 18 -9.82 3.58 14.23
N ALA A 19 -9.74 2.34 14.72
CA ALA A 19 -10.44 1.87 15.93
C ALA A 19 -9.82 2.44 17.22
N SER A 20 -10.56 2.35 18.33
CA SER A 20 -10.16 2.91 19.63
C SER A 20 -8.80 2.41 20.17
N TYR A 21 -8.34 1.24 19.73
CA TYR A 21 -7.00 0.68 20.04
C TYR A 21 -6.12 0.63 18.80
N GLY A 22 -6.27 1.60 17.90
CA GLY A 22 -5.64 1.64 16.60
C GLY A 22 -4.12 1.53 16.62
N TYR A 23 -3.46 2.06 17.66
CA TYR A 23 -2.00 2.00 17.83
C TYR A 23 -1.45 0.56 17.91
N VAL A 24 -2.23 -0.40 18.47
CA VAL A 24 -1.81 -1.81 18.51
C VAL A 24 -1.87 -2.43 17.12
N PHE A 25 -2.94 -2.17 16.38
CA PHE A 25 -3.09 -2.66 15.00
C PHE A 25 -2.07 -2.03 14.06
N GLU A 26 -1.76 -0.76 14.25
CA GLU A 26 -0.73 -0.04 13.50
C GLU A 26 0.64 -0.72 13.68
N PHE A 27 1.05 -0.96 14.91
CA PHE A 27 2.32 -1.63 15.21
C PHE A 27 2.39 -3.05 14.62
N LEU A 28 1.37 -3.88 14.89
CA LEU A 28 1.31 -5.24 14.37
C LEU A 28 1.30 -5.25 12.84
N GLY A 29 0.57 -4.34 12.23
CA GLY A 29 0.51 -4.21 10.78
C GLY A 29 1.86 -3.85 10.17
N TYR A 30 2.62 -2.92 10.77
CA TYR A 30 3.98 -2.61 10.31
C TYR A 30 4.93 -3.80 10.45
N LEU A 31 4.86 -4.58 11.54
CA LEU A 31 5.66 -5.80 11.68
C LEU A 31 5.36 -6.83 10.58
N ILE A 32 4.08 -7.04 10.28
CA ILE A 32 3.65 -7.94 9.21
C ILE A 32 4.12 -7.41 7.85
N MET A 33 4.03 -6.09 7.60
CA MET A 33 4.53 -5.49 6.37
C MET A 33 6.05 -5.62 6.24
N LEU A 34 6.82 -5.42 7.32
CA LEU A 34 8.28 -5.65 7.29
C LEU A 34 8.62 -7.09 6.92
N PHE A 35 7.94 -8.06 7.55
CA PHE A 35 8.13 -9.47 7.21
C PHE A 35 7.81 -9.74 5.73
N ALA A 36 6.74 -9.16 5.21
CA ALA A 36 6.38 -9.29 3.80
C ALA A 36 7.42 -8.62 2.87
N LEU A 37 7.94 -7.44 3.26
CA LEU A 37 8.96 -6.72 2.50
C LEU A 37 10.29 -7.48 2.42
N THR A 38 10.68 -8.25 3.46
CA THR A 38 11.85 -9.13 3.37
C THR A 38 11.69 -10.18 2.28
N LYS A 39 10.48 -10.75 2.15
CA LYS A 39 10.17 -11.70 1.09
C LYS A 39 10.16 -11.05 -0.30
N LEU A 40 9.55 -9.87 -0.42
CA LEU A 40 9.51 -9.13 -1.69
C LEU A 40 10.89 -8.64 -2.13
N TRP A 41 11.78 -8.34 -1.19
CA TRP A 41 13.15 -7.96 -1.47
C TRP A 41 13.95 -9.08 -2.16
N GLU A 42 13.68 -10.34 -1.87
CA GLU A 42 14.31 -11.48 -2.54
C GLU A 42 14.05 -11.46 -4.06
N TYR A 43 12.86 -10.97 -4.49
CA TYR A 43 12.46 -10.88 -5.89
C TYR A 43 12.93 -9.59 -6.59
N ASN A 44 12.89 -8.46 -5.89
CA ASN A 44 13.34 -7.18 -6.45
C ASN A 44 13.98 -6.31 -5.37
N ALA A 45 15.26 -5.95 -5.59
CA ALA A 45 16.05 -5.18 -4.63
C ALA A 45 15.47 -3.80 -4.28
N LYS A 46 14.55 -3.26 -5.09
CA LYS A 46 13.90 -1.96 -4.82
C LYS A 46 12.98 -2.01 -3.60
N PHE A 47 12.53 -3.19 -3.17
CA PHE A 47 11.76 -3.33 -1.92
C PHE A 47 12.58 -3.08 -0.65
N LYS A 48 13.89 -2.91 -0.75
CA LYS A 48 14.72 -2.39 0.35
C LYS A 48 14.28 -1.00 0.80
N PHE A 49 13.92 -0.13 -0.15
CA PHE A 49 13.57 1.26 0.17
C PHE A 49 12.32 1.37 1.06
N PRO A 50 11.17 0.76 0.73
CA PRO A 50 10.02 0.77 1.64
C PRO A 50 10.29 0.01 2.93
N PHE A 51 11.16 -1.01 2.96
CA PHE A 51 11.58 -1.67 4.19
C PHE A 51 12.25 -0.69 5.16
N PHE A 52 13.26 0.04 4.71
CA PHE A 52 13.94 1.03 5.56
C PHE A 52 13.05 2.23 5.91
N ALA A 53 12.16 2.64 5.01
CA ALA A 53 11.19 3.72 5.27
C ALA A 53 10.13 3.33 6.33
N ALA A 54 9.85 2.04 6.52
CA ALA A 54 8.92 1.56 7.55
C ALA A 54 9.52 1.59 8.96
N ILE A 55 10.85 1.56 9.11
CA ILE A 55 11.51 1.50 10.44
C ILE A 55 11.16 2.71 11.32
N PRO A 56 11.27 3.97 10.86
CA PRO A 56 10.86 5.13 11.66
C PRO A 56 9.38 5.08 12.05
N LEU A 57 8.51 4.58 11.16
CA LEU A 57 7.08 4.45 11.43
C LEU A 57 6.79 3.44 12.55
N ILE A 58 7.55 2.34 12.60
CA ILE A 58 7.47 1.39 13.72
C ILE A 58 7.89 2.03 15.03
N LEU A 59 8.95 2.82 15.04
CA LEU A 59 9.39 3.52 16.25
C LEU A 59 8.31 4.48 16.76
N ILE A 60 7.65 5.20 15.85
CA ILE A 60 6.52 6.07 16.19
C ILE A 60 5.34 5.24 16.73
N ALA A 61 5.01 4.10 16.09
CA ALA A 61 3.94 3.21 16.55
C ALA A 61 4.23 2.62 17.94
N VAL A 62 5.49 2.25 18.23
CA VAL A 62 5.92 1.80 19.57
C VAL A 62 5.71 2.91 20.59
N TYR A 63 6.12 4.14 20.28
CA TYR A 63 5.87 5.28 21.16
C TYR A 63 4.37 5.48 21.42
N SER A 64 3.53 5.38 20.38
CA SER A 64 2.07 5.51 20.50
C SER A 64 1.46 4.42 21.41
N ILE A 65 2.02 3.19 21.38
CA ILE A 65 1.60 2.11 22.31
C ILE A 65 1.95 2.48 23.76
N PHE A 66 3.19 2.91 24.01
CA PHE A 66 3.59 3.29 25.37
C PHE A 66 2.73 4.43 25.91
N TYR A 67 2.43 5.42 25.08
CA TYR A 67 1.56 6.53 25.45
C TYR A 67 0.15 6.05 25.75
N GLY A 68 -0.48 5.28 24.84
CA GLY A 68 -1.85 4.77 25.03
C GLY A 68 -1.99 3.83 26.23
N VAL A 69 -0.99 2.98 26.50
CA VAL A 69 -0.96 2.11 27.68
C VAL A 69 -0.81 2.93 28.96
N SER A 70 0.05 3.95 28.96
CA SER A 70 0.28 4.81 30.12
C SER A 70 -0.98 5.59 30.51
N ASP A 71 -1.76 6.02 29.53
CA ASP A 71 -3.06 6.68 29.74
C ASP A 71 -4.08 5.75 30.40
N ILE A 72 -4.16 4.49 29.93
CA ILE A 72 -5.07 3.46 30.51
C ILE A 72 -4.69 3.12 31.96
N ILE A 73 -3.39 3.06 32.27
CA ILE A 73 -2.91 2.65 33.61
C ILE A 73 -2.87 3.86 34.59
N GLY A 74 -3.11 5.08 34.09
CA GLY A 74 -3.10 6.31 34.89
C GLY A 74 -1.69 6.70 35.36
N LEU A 75 -0.64 6.28 34.66
CA LEU A 75 0.77 6.61 34.99
C LEU A 75 1.12 8.07 34.71
N GLY A 76 0.17 8.87 34.15
CA GLY A 76 0.33 10.33 33.99
C GLY A 76 1.60 10.72 33.21
N PHE A 77 1.96 9.96 32.18
CA PHE A 77 2.96 10.42 31.23
C PHE A 77 2.45 11.72 30.60
N ILE A 78 2.99 12.83 31.09
CA ILE A 78 2.64 14.16 30.58
C ILE A 78 3.22 14.21 29.17
N GLU A 79 2.38 13.98 28.17
CA GLU A 79 2.75 14.27 26.79
C GLU A 79 3.00 15.79 26.74
N SER A 80 4.23 16.18 26.50
CA SER A 80 4.50 17.55 26.08
C SER A 80 3.81 17.71 24.72
N ALA A 81 2.84 18.63 24.65
CA ALA A 81 2.12 18.93 23.39
C ALA A 81 3.10 19.16 22.21
N THR A 82 4.31 19.62 22.52
CA THR A 82 5.40 19.78 21.54
C THR A 82 5.88 18.45 20.98
N VAL A 83 6.04 17.42 21.82
CA VAL A 83 6.52 16.08 21.36
C VAL A 83 5.45 15.42 20.51
N GLY A 84 4.18 15.47 20.89
CA GLY A 84 3.08 14.93 20.11
C GLY A 84 3.02 15.55 18.71
N ASN A 85 3.06 16.89 18.62
CA ASN A 85 3.05 17.58 17.34
C ASN A 85 4.25 17.22 16.47
N VAL A 86 5.46 17.12 17.03
CA VAL A 86 6.68 16.74 16.29
C VAL A 86 6.54 15.31 15.73
N LEU A 87 6.02 14.38 16.52
CA LEU A 87 5.82 13.00 16.08
C LEU A 87 4.75 12.89 15.00
N GLU A 88 3.68 13.67 15.09
CA GLU A 88 2.64 13.73 14.05
C GLU A 88 3.19 14.23 12.72
N TYR A 89 3.97 15.32 12.72
CA TYR A 89 4.65 15.79 11.51
C TYR A 89 5.65 14.77 10.97
N ALA A 90 6.43 14.16 11.85
CA ALA A 90 7.39 13.14 11.45
C ALA A 90 6.69 11.92 10.82
N LYS A 91 5.57 11.47 11.41
CA LYS A 91 4.76 10.37 10.88
C LYS A 91 4.32 10.64 9.45
N ILE A 92 3.72 11.81 9.20
CA ILE A 92 3.24 12.20 7.87
C ILE A 92 4.39 12.19 6.84
N ILE A 93 5.58 12.72 7.19
CA ILE A 93 6.74 12.75 6.29
C ILE A 93 7.24 11.33 5.99
N PHE A 94 7.34 10.47 7.02
CA PHE A 94 7.79 9.10 6.83
C PHE A 94 6.76 8.25 6.08
N GLU A 95 5.46 8.48 6.27
CA GLU A 95 4.40 7.83 5.48
C GLU A 95 4.47 8.23 4.00
N LEU A 96 4.75 9.49 3.69
CA LEU A 96 4.98 9.94 2.32
C LEU A 96 6.17 9.20 1.69
N GLY A 97 7.28 9.13 2.42
CA GLY A 97 8.48 8.39 2.00
C GLY A 97 8.21 6.91 1.78
N PHE A 98 7.48 6.27 2.70
CA PHE A 98 7.11 4.87 2.62
C PHE A 98 6.23 4.57 1.40
N HIS A 99 5.15 5.33 1.19
CA HIS A 99 4.26 5.13 0.05
C HIS A 99 4.94 5.43 -1.29
N GLY A 100 5.85 6.43 -1.32
CA GLY A 100 6.67 6.72 -2.48
C GLY A 100 7.62 5.58 -2.82
N ALA A 101 8.37 5.10 -1.84
CA ALA A 101 9.27 3.97 -2.00
C ALA A 101 8.52 2.69 -2.43
N LEU A 102 7.34 2.44 -1.84
CA LEU A 102 6.47 1.31 -2.19
C LEU A 102 5.96 1.42 -3.63
N ALA A 103 5.47 2.59 -4.05
CA ALA A 103 4.98 2.81 -5.41
C ALA A 103 6.09 2.59 -6.44
N LEU A 104 7.31 3.08 -6.18
CA LEU A 104 8.45 2.90 -7.05
C LEU A 104 8.91 1.43 -7.11
N ALA A 105 8.87 0.71 -5.99
CA ALA A 105 9.20 -0.72 -5.95
C ALA A 105 8.16 -1.54 -6.73
N ILE A 106 6.86 -1.26 -6.55
CA ILE A 106 5.79 -1.89 -7.33
C ILE A 106 5.92 -1.56 -8.82
N ALA A 107 6.18 -0.31 -9.17
CA ALA A 107 6.37 0.08 -10.58
C ALA A 107 7.56 -0.64 -11.22
N ALA A 108 8.62 -0.91 -10.46
CA ALA A 108 9.78 -1.65 -10.93
C ALA A 108 9.44 -3.10 -11.23
N ILE A 109 8.87 -3.85 -10.26
CA ILE A 109 8.52 -5.25 -10.48
C ILE A 109 7.45 -5.38 -11.58
N ALA A 110 6.50 -4.43 -11.67
CA ALA A 110 5.52 -4.39 -12.75
C ALA A 110 6.16 -4.15 -14.12
N THR A 111 7.28 -3.41 -14.18
CA THR A 111 8.05 -3.23 -15.42
C THR A 111 8.76 -4.53 -15.81
N ASP A 112 9.37 -5.21 -14.84
CA ASP A 112 10.08 -6.47 -15.04
C ASP A 112 9.13 -7.58 -15.52
N THR A 113 7.89 -7.59 -14.99
CA THR A 113 6.84 -8.55 -15.36
C THR A 113 5.97 -8.12 -16.55
N GLY A 114 6.22 -6.95 -17.14
CA GLY A 114 5.46 -6.45 -18.30
C GLY A 114 4.02 -5.99 -17.99
N LEU A 115 3.71 -5.70 -16.73
CA LEU A 115 2.38 -5.29 -16.26
C LEU A 115 2.23 -3.76 -16.26
N ASP A 116 2.19 -3.14 -17.45
CA ASP A 116 2.14 -1.68 -17.61
C ASP A 116 0.98 -1.00 -16.86
N ILE A 117 -0.17 -1.68 -16.72
CA ILE A 117 -1.33 -1.16 -15.98
C ILE A 117 -0.99 -0.97 -14.50
N ILE A 118 -0.36 -1.97 -13.86
CA ILE A 118 0.03 -1.90 -12.44
C ILE A 118 1.08 -0.81 -12.24
N LYS A 119 2.07 -0.72 -13.14
CA LYS A 119 3.07 0.34 -13.13
C LYS A 119 2.44 1.73 -13.15
N ASN A 120 1.54 1.98 -14.12
CA ASN A 120 0.89 3.27 -14.27
C ASN A 120 -0.01 3.60 -13.07
N ASN A 121 -0.71 2.61 -12.54
CA ASN A 121 -1.53 2.77 -11.33
C ASN A 121 -0.66 3.11 -10.10
N ALA A 122 0.49 2.47 -9.94
CA ALA A 122 1.41 2.76 -8.83
C ALA A 122 1.89 4.22 -8.86
N LEU A 123 2.35 4.68 -10.02
CA LEU A 123 2.82 6.06 -10.19
C LEU A 123 1.68 7.08 -10.02
N ARG A 124 0.51 6.82 -10.60
CA ARG A 124 -0.67 7.67 -10.44
C ARG A 124 -1.09 7.78 -8.98
N ASN A 125 -1.18 6.64 -8.26
CA ASN A 125 -1.58 6.63 -6.87
C ASN A 125 -0.59 7.41 -6.00
N TYR A 126 0.70 7.35 -6.31
CA TYR A 126 1.70 8.14 -5.60
C TYR A 126 1.53 9.65 -5.85
N VAL A 127 1.25 10.07 -7.08
CA VAL A 127 0.96 11.49 -7.37
C VAL A 127 -0.28 11.96 -6.59
N ILE A 128 -1.34 11.16 -6.54
CA ILE A 128 -2.53 11.46 -5.73
C ILE A 128 -2.18 11.56 -4.24
N TYR A 129 -1.29 10.67 -3.75
CA TYR A 129 -0.84 10.69 -2.37
C TYR A 129 -0.02 11.94 -2.02
N ILE A 130 0.80 12.46 -2.94
CA ILE A 130 1.52 13.74 -2.77
C ILE A 130 0.53 14.90 -2.63
N LEU A 131 -0.54 14.93 -3.43
CA LEU A 131 -1.59 15.94 -3.31
C LEU A 131 -2.32 15.86 -1.97
N TYR A 132 -2.66 14.65 -1.53
CA TYR A 132 -3.20 14.41 -0.19
C TYR A 132 -2.25 14.91 0.90
N PHE A 133 -0.95 14.59 0.80
CA PHE A 133 0.07 15.03 1.76
C PHE A 133 0.10 16.55 1.89
N ALA A 134 0.00 17.30 0.78
CA ALA A 134 -0.04 18.76 0.82
C ALA A 134 -1.26 19.28 1.61
N VAL A 135 -2.44 18.67 1.43
CA VAL A 135 -3.65 19.03 2.18
C VAL A 135 -3.53 18.66 3.65
N ALA A 136 -2.99 17.45 3.94
CA ALA A 136 -2.77 17.01 5.32
C ALA A 136 -1.76 17.88 6.06
N ALA A 137 -0.66 18.28 5.42
CA ALA A 137 0.32 19.20 6.00
C ALA A 137 -0.28 20.57 6.35
N VAL A 138 -1.17 21.07 5.49
CA VAL A 138 -1.87 22.34 5.75
C VAL A 138 -2.86 22.20 6.92
N SER A 139 -3.52 21.05 7.06
CA SER A 139 -4.52 20.82 8.12
C SER A 139 -3.94 20.85 9.55
N ILE A 140 -2.64 20.54 9.69
CA ILE A 140 -1.95 20.49 10.99
C ILE A 140 -1.46 21.86 11.43
N ILE A 141 -1.36 22.84 10.53
CA ILE A 141 -0.87 24.20 10.87
C ILE A 141 -1.80 24.85 11.91
N PRO A 142 -1.32 25.19 13.14
CA PRO A 142 -2.17 25.62 14.24
C PRO A 142 -3.09 26.80 13.92
N PRO A 143 -2.65 27.90 13.24
CA PRO A 143 -3.52 29.00 12.87
C PRO A 143 -4.67 28.61 11.94
N ILE A 144 -4.45 27.64 11.06
CA ILE A 144 -5.46 27.14 10.12
C ILE A 144 -6.42 26.23 10.84
N ASN A 145 -5.92 25.31 11.63
CA ASN A 145 -6.73 24.35 12.40
C ASN A 145 -7.67 25.05 13.40
N ALA A 146 -7.22 26.13 14.03
CA ALA A 146 -8.03 26.93 14.94
C ALA A 146 -9.10 27.81 14.24
N SER A 147 -9.03 27.98 12.93
CA SER A 147 -9.98 28.79 12.17
C SER A 147 -11.29 28.03 11.87
N SER A 148 -12.36 28.76 11.56
CA SER A 148 -13.62 28.15 11.10
C SER A 148 -13.45 27.34 9.80
N ALA A 149 -12.51 27.72 8.95
CA ALA A 149 -12.13 27.00 7.73
C ALA A 149 -11.34 25.71 8.04
N GLY A 150 -10.62 25.67 9.17
CA GLY A 150 -9.79 24.55 9.58
C GLY A 150 -10.55 23.23 9.67
N LYS A 151 -11.78 23.26 10.18
CA LYS A 151 -12.66 22.08 10.26
C LYS A 151 -12.90 21.44 8.88
N TYR A 152 -13.13 22.26 7.86
CA TYR A 152 -13.35 21.78 6.48
C TYR A 152 -12.06 21.22 5.88
N VAL A 153 -10.92 21.86 6.13
CA VAL A 153 -9.61 21.39 5.66
C VAL A 153 -9.28 20.05 6.30
N THR A 154 -9.45 19.91 7.61
CA THR A 154 -9.22 18.64 8.34
C THR A 154 -10.15 17.55 7.85
N MET A 155 -11.46 17.83 7.68
CA MET A 155 -12.40 16.86 7.15
C MET A 155 -12.04 16.42 5.72
N THR A 156 -11.62 17.36 4.88
CA THR A 156 -11.17 17.07 3.51
C THR A 156 -9.91 16.21 3.52
N ALA A 157 -8.94 16.53 4.38
CA ALA A 157 -7.73 15.72 4.55
C ALA A 157 -8.08 14.29 4.98
N TRP A 158 -9.00 14.13 5.91
CA TRP A 158 -9.42 12.81 6.40
C TRP A 158 -10.06 11.96 5.29
N VAL A 159 -11.01 12.52 4.54
CA VAL A 159 -11.67 11.84 3.41
C VAL A 159 -10.67 11.52 2.31
N ALA A 160 -9.77 12.45 1.96
CA ALA A 160 -8.73 12.23 0.96
C ALA A 160 -7.75 11.14 1.41
N GLY A 161 -7.42 11.07 2.71
CA GLY A 161 -6.58 10.01 3.28
C GLY A 161 -7.19 8.64 3.12
N LEU A 162 -8.48 8.47 3.47
CA LEU A 162 -9.20 7.21 3.28
C LEU A 162 -9.21 6.77 1.81
N PHE A 163 -9.40 7.73 0.91
CA PHE A 163 -9.36 7.45 -0.53
C PHE A 163 -7.98 6.98 -0.98
N CYS A 164 -6.91 7.62 -0.52
CA CYS A 164 -5.54 7.20 -0.82
C CYS A 164 -5.22 5.81 -0.26
N ILE A 165 -5.63 5.50 0.96
CA ILE A 165 -5.48 4.18 1.58
C ILE A 165 -6.18 3.12 0.71
N ALA A 166 -7.41 3.38 0.28
CA ALA A 166 -8.16 2.47 -0.58
C ALA A 166 -7.44 2.25 -1.93
N LEU A 167 -6.91 3.30 -2.56
CA LEU A 167 -6.18 3.19 -3.83
C LEU A 167 -4.91 2.33 -3.69
N PHE A 168 -4.15 2.48 -2.60
CA PHE A 168 -2.98 1.64 -2.34
C PHE A 168 -3.36 0.21 -1.98
N ALA A 169 -4.42 -0.01 -1.20
CA ALA A 169 -4.93 -1.34 -0.90
C ALA A 169 -5.33 -2.10 -2.18
N ILE A 170 -6.06 -1.44 -3.08
CA ILE A 170 -6.44 -2.01 -4.39
C ILE A 170 -5.20 -2.30 -5.23
N LEU A 171 -4.19 -1.42 -5.24
CA LEU A 171 -2.94 -1.62 -5.95
C LEU A 171 -2.19 -2.85 -5.44
N ILE A 172 -2.02 -2.97 -4.10
CA ILE A 172 -1.33 -4.10 -3.47
C ILE A 172 -2.08 -5.41 -3.75
N PHE A 173 -3.42 -5.40 -3.66
CA PHE A 173 -4.24 -6.55 -3.99
C PHE A 173 -4.14 -6.93 -5.47
N SER A 174 -4.05 -5.94 -6.36
CA SER A 174 -3.82 -6.17 -7.79
C SER A 174 -2.44 -6.81 -8.04
N CYS A 175 -1.40 -6.38 -7.31
CA CYS A 175 -0.10 -7.04 -7.34
C CYS A 175 -0.17 -8.50 -6.86
N TYR A 176 -0.87 -8.74 -5.75
CA TYR A 176 -1.09 -10.10 -5.22
C TYR A 176 -1.76 -11.02 -6.25
N LYS A 177 -2.73 -10.49 -7.00
CA LYS A 177 -3.47 -11.27 -7.99
C LYS A 177 -2.69 -11.52 -9.28
N ASN A 178 -1.87 -10.56 -9.74
CA ASN A 178 -1.31 -10.58 -11.08
C ASN A 178 0.20 -10.82 -11.12
N ILE A 179 0.91 -10.66 -9.98
CA ILE A 179 2.34 -10.95 -9.88
C ILE A 179 2.48 -12.30 -9.19
N CYS A 180 2.58 -13.37 -9.98
CA CYS A 180 2.80 -14.72 -9.51
C CYS A 180 4.30 -15.04 -9.46
N ASP A 181 4.69 -15.94 -8.55
CA ASP A 181 6.01 -16.59 -8.57
C ASP A 181 6.05 -17.64 -9.69
N GLU A 182 7.23 -17.91 -10.26
CA GLU A 182 7.38 -18.93 -11.31
C GLU A 182 6.87 -20.32 -10.88
N GLY A 183 6.97 -20.65 -9.59
CA GLY A 183 6.42 -21.89 -9.02
C GLY A 183 4.89 -21.93 -8.85
N ASP A 184 4.20 -20.78 -8.90
CA ASP A 184 2.75 -20.70 -8.70
C ASP A 184 1.96 -21.00 -9.99
N THR A 185 2.59 -20.91 -11.15
CA THR A 185 1.95 -21.23 -12.45
C THR A 185 1.61 -22.71 -12.59
N GLU A 186 2.29 -23.58 -11.82
CA GLU A 186 2.03 -25.01 -11.81
C GLU A 186 1.05 -25.46 -10.71
N MET A 187 0.72 -24.61 -9.76
CA MET A 187 -0.26 -24.94 -8.72
C MET A 187 -1.67 -24.90 -9.30
N LYS A 188 -2.22 -26.08 -9.62
CA LYS A 188 -3.65 -26.23 -9.85
C LYS A 188 -4.42 -25.65 -8.66
N SER A 189 -5.37 -24.77 -8.92
CA SER A 189 -6.23 -24.21 -7.89
C SER A 189 -6.85 -25.35 -7.08
N LYS A 190 -6.67 -25.35 -5.74
CA LYS A 190 -7.26 -26.38 -4.89
C LYS A 190 -8.77 -26.41 -5.14
N GLU A 191 -9.29 -27.59 -5.49
CA GLU A 191 -10.71 -27.80 -5.71
C GLU A 191 -11.49 -27.40 -4.44
N SER A 192 -12.49 -26.54 -4.62
CA SER A 192 -13.40 -26.19 -3.55
C SER A 192 -14.37 -27.34 -3.31
N ARG A 193 -14.84 -27.53 -2.08
CA ARG A 193 -15.91 -28.49 -1.75
C ARG A 193 -17.25 -28.16 -2.43
N PHE A 194 -17.39 -26.97 -2.98
CA PHE A 194 -18.60 -26.53 -3.67
C PHE A 194 -18.38 -26.55 -5.19
N GLU A 195 -19.09 -27.41 -5.89
CA GLU A 195 -19.01 -27.60 -7.33
C GLU A 195 -19.32 -26.31 -8.13
N PHE A 196 -20.25 -25.49 -7.63
CA PHE A 196 -20.57 -24.19 -8.20
C PHE A 196 -19.37 -23.21 -8.19
N VAL A 197 -18.56 -23.22 -7.11
CA VAL A 197 -17.36 -22.39 -6.99
C VAL A 197 -16.28 -22.85 -7.97
N ASN A 198 -16.13 -24.16 -8.15
CA ASN A 198 -15.17 -24.73 -9.10
C ASN A 198 -15.55 -24.37 -10.55
N LYS A 199 -16.85 -24.43 -10.88
CA LYS A 199 -17.36 -24.05 -12.20
C LYS A 199 -17.15 -22.55 -12.51
N MET A 200 -17.44 -21.68 -11.53
CA MET A 200 -17.17 -20.25 -11.68
C MET A 200 -15.67 -19.92 -11.82
N ARG A 201 -14.82 -20.63 -11.10
CA ARG A 201 -13.36 -20.49 -11.23
C ARG A 201 -12.88 -20.92 -12.61
N ALA A 202 -13.32 -22.07 -13.09
CA ALA A 202 -12.95 -22.57 -14.42
C ALA A 202 -13.35 -21.59 -15.54
N GLU A 203 -14.55 -21.02 -15.47
CA GLU A 203 -15.01 -20.00 -16.44
C GLU A 203 -14.18 -18.70 -16.33
N TYR A 204 -13.77 -18.33 -15.13
CA TYR A 204 -12.94 -17.14 -14.91
C TYR A 204 -11.53 -17.36 -15.44
N ASP A 205 -10.91 -18.51 -15.13
CA ASP A 205 -9.57 -18.88 -15.56
C ASP A 205 -9.50 -18.97 -17.10
N GLU A 206 -10.53 -19.53 -17.74
CA GLU A 206 -10.64 -19.58 -19.22
C GLU A 206 -10.72 -18.18 -19.84
N LYS A 207 -11.53 -17.28 -19.25
CA LYS A 207 -11.60 -15.88 -19.72
C LYS A 207 -10.28 -15.14 -19.53
N GLU A 208 -9.60 -15.38 -18.44
CA GLU A 208 -8.30 -14.76 -18.14
C GLU A 208 -7.22 -15.27 -19.09
N GLN A 209 -7.18 -16.57 -19.39
CA GLN A 209 -6.28 -17.14 -20.39
C GLN A 209 -6.50 -16.55 -21.77
N LYS A 210 -7.75 -16.48 -22.23
CA LYS A 210 -8.10 -15.85 -23.51
C LYS A 210 -7.68 -14.38 -23.57
N ALA A 211 -7.85 -13.63 -22.48
CA ALA A 211 -7.42 -12.25 -22.40
C ALA A 211 -5.88 -12.10 -22.46
N ARG A 212 -5.14 -12.98 -21.78
CA ARG A 212 -3.66 -13.02 -21.82
C ARG A 212 -3.15 -13.37 -23.22
N GLU A 213 -3.73 -14.36 -23.86
CA GLU A 213 -3.37 -14.75 -25.25
C GLU A 213 -3.61 -13.61 -26.24
N ALA A 214 -4.78 -12.93 -26.11
CA ALA A 214 -5.10 -11.76 -26.94
C ALA A 214 -4.11 -10.60 -26.73
N ASP A 215 -3.70 -10.33 -25.48
CA ASP A 215 -2.71 -9.28 -25.17
C ASP A 215 -1.30 -9.63 -25.70
N LEU A 216 -0.88 -10.88 -25.56
CA LEU A 216 0.37 -11.36 -26.14
C LEU A 216 0.37 -11.25 -27.68
N LYS A 217 -0.73 -11.65 -28.33
CA LYS A 217 -0.89 -11.52 -29.79
C LYS A 217 -0.82 -10.06 -30.22
N TYR A 218 -1.52 -9.17 -29.53
CA TYR A 218 -1.48 -7.73 -29.79
C TYR A 218 -0.05 -7.14 -29.62
N LYS A 219 0.66 -7.54 -28.56
CA LYS A 219 2.06 -7.12 -28.34
C LYS A 219 2.99 -7.61 -29.46
N HIS A 220 2.84 -8.85 -29.90
CA HIS A 220 3.59 -9.40 -31.01
C HIS A 220 3.33 -8.66 -32.33
N GLU A 221 2.07 -8.42 -32.68
CA GLU A 221 1.69 -7.67 -33.86
C GLU A 221 2.24 -6.22 -33.83
N ARG A 222 2.15 -5.57 -32.67
CA ARG A 222 2.69 -4.21 -32.49
C ARG A 222 4.21 -4.17 -32.62
N ALA A 223 4.92 -5.19 -32.13
CA ALA A 223 6.37 -5.31 -32.28
C ALA A 223 6.76 -5.52 -33.76
N GLN A 224 6.01 -6.36 -34.51
CA GLN A 224 6.23 -6.57 -35.94
C GLN A 224 5.96 -5.30 -36.75
N ARG A 225 4.88 -4.56 -36.49
CA ARG A 225 4.59 -3.28 -37.16
C ARG A 225 5.69 -2.23 -36.92
N LYS A 226 6.30 -2.20 -35.70
CA LYS A 226 7.44 -1.31 -35.42
C LYS A 226 8.68 -1.71 -36.15
N LYS A 227 8.97 -3.01 -36.36
CA LYS A 227 10.11 -3.49 -37.15
C LYS A 227 9.93 -3.16 -38.61
N ASN A 228 8.72 -3.31 -39.17
CA ASN A 228 8.44 -3.02 -40.58
C ASN A 228 8.43 -1.51 -40.90
N LYS A 229 8.22 -0.62 -39.91
CA LYS A 229 8.34 0.84 -40.11
C LYS A 229 9.80 1.37 -40.05
N LYS A 230 10.75 0.55 -39.60
CA LYS A 230 12.18 0.92 -39.54
C LYS A 230 12.99 0.39 -40.71
N LYS A 231 12.38 -0.37 -41.59
CA LYS A 231 12.91 -0.72 -42.93
C LYS A 231 12.33 0.20 -43.99
#